data_8b2336677b5fb5b38f7f61916c8a16bd
#
_entry.id   8b2336677b5fb5b38f7f61916c8a16bd
#
_cell.length_a   1.000
_cell.length_b   1.000
_cell.length_c   1.000
_cell.angle_alpha   90.00
_cell.angle_beta   90.00
_cell.angle_gamma   90.00
#
_symmetry.space_group_name_H-M   'P 1'
#
loop_
_entity.id
_entity.type
_entity.pdbx_description
1 polymer ?
#
loop_
_entity_poly.entity_id
_entity_poly.type
_entity_poly.pdbx_seq_one_letter_code
_entity_poly.pdbx_strand_id
1 'polypeptide(L)'
;MKRNGKTSANRTRWRCKTCGASTTKQRPDITNSAAFAAFITHLTTGASLRTAAAEVGCHPRTLQRRFEHFWLVDVPDPTIGHEGRVYDQVFLDGTYTAGGCLIVAATLDHVIAWHWCTRETTRDYQRLLERIPAPLIAVIDGGQGAASAIKTCWPTTKVQRCLVHAQRVVRRHTTAR
;
A
#
# COMPACT_ATOMS: atom_id res chain seq x y z
N MET A 1 40.34 15.69 4.70
CA MET A 1 39.35 16.55 5.42
C MET A 1 39.86 16.85 6.82
N LYS A 2 39.64 18.06 7.34
CA LYS A 2 39.90 18.44 8.73
C LYS A 2 38.61 18.79 9.47
N ARG A 3 38.60 18.63 10.79
CA ARG A 3 37.49 19.11 11.63
C ARG A 3 37.30 20.61 11.48
N ASN A 4 36.05 21.06 11.36
CA ASN A 4 35.72 22.46 11.13
C ASN A 4 34.51 22.89 12.01
N GLY A 5 34.68 22.73 13.33
CA GLY A 5 33.63 23.04 14.31
C GLY A 5 32.43 22.10 14.30
N LYS A 6 31.32 22.60 14.79
CA LYS A 6 30.05 21.87 14.89
C LYS A 6 28.90 22.69 14.26
N THR A 7 27.83 22.01 13.89
CA THR A 7 26.56 22.65 13.50
C THR A 7 25.78 23.09 14.72
N SER A 8 24.72 23.88 14.52
CA SER A 8 23.74 24.22 15.58
C SER A 8 23.13 22.97 16.25
N ALA A 9 23.03 21.87 15.52
CA ALA A 9 22.58 20.57 16.03
C ALA A 9 23.73 19.72 16.63
N ASN A 10 24.82 20.36 17.07
CA ASN A 10 26.00 19.75 17.72
C ASN A 10 26.72 18.66 16.89
N ARG A 11 26.50 18.59 15.56
CA ARG A 11 27.17 17.63 14.67
C ARG A 11 28.52 18.17 14.23
N THR A 12 29.57 17.32 14.22
CA THR A 12 30.89 17.69 13.74
C THR A 12 30.85 18.02 12.24
N ARG A 13 31.37 19.20 11.88
CA ARG A 13 31.60 19.62 10.50
C ARG A 13 33.01 19.24 10.06
N TRP A 14 33.14 18.92 8.81
CA TRP A 14 34.40 18.58 8.16
C TRP A 14 34.62 19.50 6.98
N ARG A 15 35.87 19.97 6.77
CA ARG A 15 36.22 20.78 5.62
C ARG A 15 37.27 20.06 4.77
N CYS A 16 37.07 20.09 3.45
CA CYS A 16 38.10 19.61 2.51
C CYS A 16 39.29 20.53 2.54
N LYS A 17 40.50 19.97 2.60
CA LYS A 17 41.73 20.75 2.60
C LYS A 17 42.04 21.31 1.21
N THR A 18 41.58 20.65 0.14
CA THR A 18 41.86 21.01 -1.25
C THR A 18 40.88 22.05 -1.78
N CYS A 19 39.60 21.78 -1.73
CA CYS A 19 38.57 22.65 -2.34
C CYS A 19 37.80 23.53 -1.33
N GLY A 20 38.08 23.40 -0.02
CA GLY A 20 37.42 24.18 1.02
C GLY A 20 35.96 23.80 1.33
N ALA A 21 35.35 22.91 0.57
CA ALA A 21 33.97 22.45 0.80
C ALA A 21 33.77 21.93 2.21
N SER A 22 32.65 22.31 2.84
CA SER A 22 32.31 21.88 4.20
C SER A 22 31.13 20.89 4.16
N THR A 23 31.25 19.83 4.91
CA THR A 23 30.23 18.78 5.03
C THR A 23 30.10 18.26 6.47
N THR A 24 28.96 17.71 6.81
CA THR A 24 28.82 16.83 7.97
C THR A 24 28.91 15.41 7.47
N LYS A 25 29.59 14.50 8.19
CA LYS A 25 29.55 13.07 7.85
C LYS A 25 28.10 12.56 8.05
N GLN A 26 27.25 12.82 7.10
CA GLN A 26 25.98 12.13 6.98
C GLN A 26 26.22 10.88 6.12
N ARG A 27 25.59 9.81 6.53
CA ARG A 27 25.47 8.60 5.72
C ARG A 27 24.01 8.52 5.29
N PRO A 28 23.62 9.26 4.24
CA PRO A 28 22.24 9.31 3.78
C PRO A 28 21.76 7.92 3.33
N ASP A 29 22.67 7.10 2.80
CA ASP A 29 22.44 5.70 2.47
C ASP A 29 21.87 4.91 3.66
N ILE A 30 22.54 4.93 4.81
CA ILE A 30 22.09 4.23 6.03
C ILE A 30 20.81 4.87 6.58
N THR A 31 20.74 6.20 6.63
CA THR A 31 19.58 6.90 7.16
C THR A 31 18.33 6.65 6.29
N ASN A 32 18.49 6.64 4.97
CA ASN A 32 17.39 6.36 4.05
C ASN A 32 16.99 4.90 4.09
N SER A 33 17.93 3.97 4.19
CA SER A 33 17.63 2.54 4.34
C SER A 33 16.83 2.25 5.60
N ALA A 34 17.22 2.82 6.75
CA ALA A 34 16.47 2.67 7.99
C ALA A 34 15.06 3.31 7.91
N ALA A 35 14.96 4.48 7.29
CA ALA A 35 13.67 5.15 7.09
C ALA A 35 12.77 4.36 6.12
N PHE A 36 13.34 3.76 5.07
CA PHE A 36 12.59 2.91 4.15
C PHE A 36 12.12 1.62 4.82
N ALA A 37 12.97 0.95 5.61
CA ALA A 37 12.57 -0.20 6.39
C ALA A 37 11.40 0.13 7.35
N ALA A 38 11.47 1.27 8.05
CA ALA A 38 10.39 1.74 8.90
C ALA A 38 9.11 2.05 8.11
N PHE A 39 9.23 2.58 6.89
CA PHE A 39 8.11 2.81 5.99
C PHE A 39 7.41 1.51 5.61
N ILE A 40 8.16 0.50 5.17
CA ILE A 40 7.61 -0.82 4.84
C ILE A 40 6.95 -1.46 6.06
N THR A 41 7.59 -1.43 7.23
CA THR A 41 7.00 -1.96 8.47
C THR A 41 5.69 -1.24 8.80
N HIS A 42 5.66 0.10 8.73
CA HIS A 42 4.43 0.89 8.95
C HIS A 42 3.28 0.45 8.03
N LEU A 43 3.57 0.22 6.74
CA LEU A 43 2.56 -0.20 5.77
C LEU A 43 2.08 -1.64 6.01
N THR A 44 3.00 -2.57 6.24
CA THR A 44 2.68 -4.00 6.31
C THR A 44 2.06 -4.43 7.63
N THR A 45 2.42 -3.76 8.74
CA THR A 45 1.88 -4.09 10.08
C THR A 45 0.67 -3.24 10.48
N GLY A 46 0.37 -2.17 9.75
CA GLY A 46 -0.63 -1.18 10.15
C GLY A 46 -0.25 -0.40 11.42
N ALA A 47 1.02 -0.47 11.85
CA ALA A 47 1.51 0.26 13.02
C ALA A 47 1.31 1.77 12.86
N SER A 48 0.96 2.46 13.93
CA SER A 48 0.80 3.92 13.88
C SER A 48 2.11 4.63 13.55
N LEU A 49 2.04 5.80 12.91
CA LEU A 49 3.23 6.63 12.65
C LEU A 49 3.98 6.98 13.95
N ARG A 50 3.27 7.10 15.08
CA ARG A 50 3.87 7.32 16.41
C ARG A 50 4.70 6.12 16.85
N THR A 51 4.19 4.91 16.66
CA THR A 51 4.90 3.66 16.98
C THR A 51 6.15 3.53 16.14
N ALA A 52 6.02 3.66 14.82
CA ALA A 52 7.15 3.60 13.89
C ALA A 52 8.23 4.68 14.17
N ALA A 53 7.82 5.88 14.57
CA ALA A 53 8.74 6.96 14.93
C ALA A 53 9.51 6.68 16.22
N ALA A 54 8.87 6.06 17.21
CA ALA A 54 9.53 5.65 18.45
C ALA A 54 10.61 4.60 18.20
N GLU A 55 10.36 3.62 17.32
CA GLU A 55 11.32 2.58 16.94
C GLU A 55 12.57 3.16 16.25
N VAL A 56 12.37 4.18 15.40
CA VAL A 56 13.47 4.86 14.69
C VAL A 56 14.15 5.95 15.54
N GLY A 57 13.61 6.25 16.73
CA GLY A 57 14.16 7.26 17.63
C GLY A 57 14.01 8.69 17.11
N CYS A 58 12.90 9.02 16.45
CA CYS A 58 12.64 10.37 15.94
C CYS A 58 11.20 10.83 16.21
N HIS A 59 10.95 12.14 16.04
CA HIS A 59 9.59 12.69 16.17
C HIS A 59 8.71 12.21 14.99
N PRO A 60 7.40 11.89 15.19
CA PRO A 60 6.49 11.42 14.15
C PRO A 60 6.47 12.31 12.89
N ARG A 61 6.42 13.63 13.06
CA ARG A 61 6.47 14.58 11.93
C ARG A 61 7.77 14.49 11.12
N THR A 62 8.89 14.17 11.78
CA THR A 62 10.17 13.95 11.08
C THR A 62 10.13 12.68 10.26
N LEU A 63 9.54 11.60 10.79
CA LEU A 63 9.37 10.36 10.06
C LEU A 63 8.42 10.52 8.88
N GLN A 64 7.29 11.19 9.09
CA GLN A 64 6.34 11.51 8.03
C GLN A 64 7.01 12.20 6.84
N ARG A 65 7.81 13.26 7.10
CA ARG A 65 8.58 13.96 6.06
C ARG A 65 9.60 13.07 5.34
N ARG A 66 10.16 12.08 6.04
CA ARG A 66 11.05 11.09 5.41
C ARG A 66 10.28 10.11 4.54
N PHE A 67 9.03 9.82 4.85
CA PHE A 67 8.17 8.93 4.08
C PHE A 67 7.62 9.58 2.81
N GLU A 68 7.52 10.91 2.75
CA GLU A 68 6.90 11.63 1.63
C GLU A 68 7.44 11.21 0.26
N HIS A 69 8.76 11.02 0.13
CA HIS A 69 9.35 10.62 -1.14
C HIS A 69 9.22 9.11 -1.45
N PHE A 70 8.95 8.27 -0.46
CA PHE A 70 8.72 6.84 -0.69
C PHE A 70 7.34 6.58 -1.32
N TRP A 71 6.39 7.49 -1.15
CA TRP A 71 5.09 7.42 -1.81
C TRP A 71 5.15 7.71 -3.32
N LEU A 72 6.27 8.24 -3.81
CA LEU A 72 6.49 8.57 -5.23
C LEU A 72 7.09 7.40 -6.01
N VAL A 73 7.23 6.23 -5.41
CA VAL A 73 7.73 5.02 -6.07
C VAL A 73 6.65 4.49 -7.00
N ASP A 74 6.98 4.30 -8.26
CA ASP A 74 6.11 3.59 -9.19
C ASP A 74 5.95 2.14 -8.74
N VAL A 75 4.70 1.73 -8.52
CA VAL A 75 4.38 0.35 -8.17
C VAL A 75 4.28 -0.44 -9.47
N PRO A 76 5.08 -1.50 -9.67
CA PRO A 76 4.98 -2.35 -10.84
C PRO A 76 3.57 -2.90 -11.01
N ASP A 77 3.14 -3.09 -12.25
CA ASP A 77 1.87 -3.75 -12.53
C ASP A 77 1.95 -5.21 -12.03
N PRO A 78 1.11 -5.61 -11.05
CA PRO A 78 1.19 -6.95 -10.47
C PRO A 78 0.77 -8.07 -11.43
N THR A 79 0.19 -7.76 -12.57
CA THR A 79 -0.15 -8.76 -13.60
C THR A 79 1.08 -9.24 -14.38
N ILE A 80 2.19 -8.48 -14.35
CA ILE A 80 3.42 -8.86 -15.06
C ILE A 80 3.99 -10.17 -14.47
N GLY A 81 4.20 -11.16 -15.33
CA GLY A 81 4.69 -12.48 -14.93
C GLY A 81 3.62 -13.46 -14.44
N HIS A 82 2.36 -13.05 -14.45
CA HIS A 82 1.22 -13.87 -14.06
C HIS A 82 0.17 -13.99 -15.18
N GLU A 83 0.54 -13.63 -16.40
CA GLU A 83 -0.34 -13.63 -17.57
C GLU A 83 -0.92 -15.03 -17.81
N GLY A 84 -2.24 -15.10 -17.91
CA GLY A 84 -2.96 -16.36 -18.17
C GLY A 84 -3.07 -17.31 -16.98
N ARG A 85 -2.52 -16.98 -15.81
CA ARG A 85 -2.67 -17.83 -14.62
C ARG A 85 -4.09 -17.80 -14.10
N VAL A 86 -4.72 -18.98 -14.01
CA VAL A 86 -6.03 -19.18 -13.38
C VAL A 86 -5.84 -19.42 -11.89
N TYR A 87 -6.62 -18.73 -11.07
CA TYR A 87 -6.62 -18.86 -9.62
C TYR A 87 -7.87 -19.60 -9.14
N ASP A 88 -7.74 -20.41 -8.11
CA ASP A 88 -8.88 -21.09 -7.51
C ASP A 88 -9.82 -20.08 -6.84
N GLN A 89 -9.26 -19.09 -6.14
CA GLN A 89 -10.01 -18.08 -5.41
C GLN A 89 -9.38 -16.69 -5.57
N VAL A 90 -10.22 -15.70 -5.84
CA VAL A 90 -9.86 -14.28 -5.93
C VAL A 90 -10.75 -13.46 -5.01
N PHE A 91 -10.14 -12.60 -4.21
CA PHE A 91 -10.81 -11.61 -3.37
C PHE A 91 -10.87 -10.29 -4.12
N LEU A 92 -12.07 -9.70 -4.19
CA LEU A 92 -12.27 -8.36 -4.74
C LEU A 92 -12.73 -7.42 -3.64
N ASP A 93 -12.01 -6.32 -3.46
CA ASP A 93 -12.35 -5.30 -2.47
C ASP A 93 -11.97 -3.91 -2.98
N GLY A 94 -12.69 -2.90 -2.54
CA GLY A 94 -12.44 -1.52 -2.87
C GLY A 94 -12.09 -0.69 -1.62
N THR A 95 -11.05 0.10 -1.71
CA THR A 95 -10.62 0.99 -0.63
C THR A 95 -10.69 2.44 -1.08
N TYR A 96 -11.52 3.23 -0.40
CA TYR A 96 -11.62 4.66 -0.64
C TYR A 96 -10.49 5.41 0.05
N THR A 97 -9.85 6.30 -0.68
CA THR A 97 -8.80 7.20 -0.20
C THR A 97 -9.11 8.65 -0.60
N ALA A 98 -8.29 9.60 -0.15
CA ALA A 98 -8.43 10.98 -0.60
C ALA A 98 -8.21 11.08 -2.13
N GLY A 99 -9.29 11.28 -2.86
CA GLY A 99 -9.25 11.49 -4.32
C GLY A 99 -9.75 10.33 -5.17
N GLY A 100 -10.13 9.18 -4.59
CA GLY A 100 -10.68 8.09 -5.39
C GLY A 100 -10.81 6.76 -4.64
N CYS A 101 -10.97 5.71 -5.40
CA CYS A 101 -11.09 4.35 -4.92
C CYS A 101 -10.07 3.46 -5.62
N LEU A 102 -9.36 2.66 -4.86
CA LEU A 102 -8.51 1.59 -5.36
C LEU A 102 -9.27 0.27 -5.27
N ILE A 103 -9.61 -0.30 -6.41
CA ILE A 103 -10.19 -1.65 -6.49
C ILE A 103 -9.04 -2.63 -6.66
N VAL A 104 -9.03 -3.68 -5.85
CA VAL A 104 -7.97 -4.68 -5.79
C VAL A 104 -8.54 -6.07 -6.03
N ALA A 105 -7.84 -6.85 -6.83
CA ALA A 105 -7.99 -8.29 -6.93
C ALA A 105 -6.78 -8.96 -6.30
N ALA A 106 -6.99 -9.85 -5.34
CA ALA A 106 -5.92 -10.51 -4.60
C ALA A 106 -6.22 -11.99 -4.35
N THR A 107 -5.16 -12.77 -4.12
CA THR A 107 -5.22 -14.06 -3.45
C THR A 107 -5.04 -13.86 -1.94
N LEU A 108 -4.88 -14.95 -1.18
CA LEU A 108 -4.47 -14.86 0.23
C LEU A 108 -3.02 -14.34 0.39
N ASP A 109 -2.19 -14.53 -0.63
CA ASP A 109 -0.74 -14.32 -0.54
C ASP A 109 -0.28 -13.00 -1.18
N HIS A 110 -0.97 -12.54 -2.24
CA HIS A 110 -0.52 -11.38 -3.02
C HIS A 110 -1.65 -10.72 -3.81
N VAL A 111 -1.39 -9.48 -4.20
CA VAL A 111 -2.23 -8.71 -5.13
C VAL A 111 -1.99 -9.22 -6.55
N ILE A 112 -3.06 -9.56 -7.27
CA ILE A 112 -3.02 -10.03 -8.66
C ILE A 112 -3.11 -8.84 -9.62
N ALA A 113 -4.03 -7.93 -9.33
CA ALA A 113 -4.26 -6.73 -10.14
C ALA A 113 -4.94 -5.64 -9.30
N TRP A 114 -4.84 -4.42 -9.76
CA TRP A 114 -5.55 -3.29 -9.17
C TRP A 114 -6.00 -2.31 -10.24
N HIS A 115 -7.03 -1.53 -9.91
CA HIS A 115 -7.54 -0.47 -10.77
C HIS A 115 -7.90 0.76 -9.92
N TRP A 116 -7.36 1.92 -10.32
CA TRP A 116 -7.70 3.19 -9.70
C TRP A 116 -8.91 3.81 -10.41
N CYS A 117 -9.90 4.24 -9.64
CA CYS A 117 -11.13 4.85 -10.15
C CYS A 117 -11.65 5.92 -9.20
N THR A 118 -12.65 6.67 -9.64
CA THR A 118 -13.31 7.67 -8.79
C THR A 118 -14.31 7.02 -7.83
N ARG A 119 -14.98 5.96 -8.28
CA ARG A 119 -16.02 5.21 -7.55
C ARG A 119 -16.01 3.75 -7.97
N GLU A 120 -16.49 2.88 -7.11
CA GLU A 120 -16.71 1.46 -7.40
C GLU A 120 -17.95 1.28 -8.31
N THR A 121 -17.74 1.36 -9.63
CA THR A 121 -18.80 1.09 -10.60
C THR A 121 -18.62 -0.29 -11.22
N THR A 122 -19.71 -0.84 -11.79
CA THR A 122 -19.65 -2.08 -12.57
C THR A 122 -18.60 -2.00 -13.67
N ARG A 123 -18.49 -0.85 -14.36
CA ARG A 123 -17.52 -0.64 -15.43
C ARG A 123 -16.08 -0.66 -14.93
N ASP A 124 -15.82 -0.10 -13.76
CA ASP A 124 -14.46 -0.08 -13.20
C ASP A 124 -14.05 -1.48 -12.73
N TYR A 125 -14.97 -2.24 -12.15
CA TYR A 125 -14.74 -3.66 -11.89
C TYR A 125 -14.50 -4.46 -13.19
N GLN A 126 -15.27 -4.24 -14.25
CA GLN A 126 -15.04 -4.91 -15.53
C GLN A 126 -13.63 -4.66 -16.07
N ARG A 127 -13.14 -3.41 -16.03
CA ARG A 127 -11.78 -3.07 -16.44
C ARG A 127 -10.71 -3.82 -15.64
N LEU A 128 -10.96 -4.08 -14.36
CA LEU A 128 -10.05 -4.88 -13.54
C LEU A 128 -10.14 -6.36 -13.93
N LEU A 129 -11.37 -6.90 -14.04
CA LEU A 129 -11.62 -8.32 -14.27
C LEU A 129 -11.16 -8.79 -15.66
N GLU A 130 -11.24 -7.94 -16.69
CA GLU A 130 -10.76 -8.21 -18.04
C GLU A 130 -9.26 -8.49 -18.12
N ARG A 131 -8.49 -8.09 -17.10
CA ARG A 131 -7.04 -8.30 -17.00
C ARG A 131 -6.66 -9.63 -16.36
N ILE A 132 -7.62 -10.36 -15.83
CA ILE A 132 -7.40 -11.57 -15.03
C ILE A 132 -8.28 -12.69 -15.58
N PRO A 133 -7.74 -13.91 -15.83
CA PRO A 133 -8.55 -15.08 -16.14
C PRO A 133 -9.59 -15.36 -15.05
N ALA A 134 -10.76 -15.83 -15.45
CA ALA A 134 -11.86 -16.14 -14.55
C ALA A 134 -11.43 -17.19 -13.48
N PRO A 135 -11.51 -16.89 -12.18
CA PRO A 135 -11.24 -17.84 -11.11
C PRO A 135 -12.40 -18.82 -10.94
N LEU A 136 -12.19 -19.88 -10.16
CA LEU A 136 -13.29 -20.76 -9.76
C LEU A 136 -14.24 -20.04 -8.80
N ILE A 137 -13.69 -19.27 -7.84
CA ILE A 137 -14.44 -18.55 -6.81
C ILE A 137 -14.00 -17.09 -6.76
N ALA A 138 -14.96 -16.18 -6.73
CA ALA A 138 -14.75 -14.77 -6.41
C ALA A 138 -15.39 -14.42 -5.06
N VAL A 139 -14.63 -13.86 -4.15
CA VAL A 139 -15.09 -13.40 -2.84
C VAL A 139 -15.26 -11.88 -2.89
N ILE A 140 -16.49 -11.41 -2.60
CA ILE A 140 -16.85 -9.98 -2.62
C ILE A 140 -17.56 -9.54 -1.34
N ASP A 141 -17.57 -8.25 -1.07
CA ASP A 141 -18.31 -7.67 0.07
C ASP A 141 -19.84 -7.71 -0.08
N GLY A 142 -20.34 -7.98 -1.30
CA GLY A 142 -21.75 -7.97 -1.66
C GLY A 142 -22.20 -6.70 -2.38
N GLY A 143 -21.26 -5.85 -2.79
CA GLY A 143 -21.52 -4.67 -3.62
C GLY A 143 -22.07 -5.05 -5.01
N GLN A 144 -23.10 -4.33 -5.46
CA GLN A 144 -23.76 -4.60 -6.75
C GLN A 144 -22.82 -4.41 -7.95
N GLY A 145 -21.86 -3.47 -7.86
CA GLY A 145 -20.89 -3.19 -8.92
C GLY A 145 -20.03 -4.41 -9.23
N ALA A 146 -19.43 -5.01 -8.20
CA ALA A 146 -18.61 -6.22 -8.32
C ALA A 146 -19.43 -7.41 -8.81
N ALA A 147 -20.62 -7.64 -8.22
CA ALA A 147 -21.47 -8.76 -8.59
C ALA A 147 -21.90 -8.70 -10.05
N SER A 148 -22.29 -7.53 -10.55
CA SER A 148 -22.68 -7.32 -11.95
C SER A 148 -21.51 -7.50 -12.90
N ALA A 149 -20.32 -7.02 -12.56
CA ALA A 149 -19.11 -7.19 -13.36
C ALA A 149 -18.72 -8.66 -13.48
N ILE A 150 -18.74 -9.41 -12.36
CA ILE A 150 -18.42 -10.85 -12.35
C ILE A 150 -19.38 -11.61 -13.27
N LYS A 151 -20.70 -11.33 -13.17
CA LYS A 151 -21.70 -11.98 -14.02
C LYS A 151 -21.42 -11.79 -15.50
N THR A 152 -20.85 -10.67 -15.89
CA THR A 152 -20.53 -10.33 -17.29
C THR A 152 -19.19 -10.91 -17.72
N CYS A 153 -18.11 -10.67 -16.93
CA CYS A 153 -16.75 -11.03 -17.31
C CYS A 153 -16.40 -12.48 -16.98
N TRP A 154 -16.97 -13.03 -15.90
CA TRP A 154 -16.67 -14.35 -15.36
C TRP A 154 -17.94 -15.18 -15.11
N PRO A 155 -18.74 -15.49 -16.15
CA PRO A 155 -20.07 -16.07 -15.98
C PRO A 155 -20.08 -17.46 -15.32
N THR A 156 -18.98 -18.17 -15.33
CA THR A 156 -18.84 -19.50 -14.69
C THR A 156 -18.30 -19.46 -13.26
N THR A 157 -17.77 -18.31 -12.82
CA THR A 157 -17.20 -18.13 -11.50
C THR A 157 -18.28 -18.16 -10.43
N LYS A 158 -18.05 -18.91 -9.35
CA LYS A 158 -18.93 -18.92 -8.19
C LYS A 158 -18.65 -17.69 -7.31
N VAL A 159 -19.72 -16.99 -6.91
CA VAL A 159 -19.59 -15.81 -6.05
C VAL A 159 -19.84 -16.21 -4.60
N GLN A 160 -18.88 -15.91 -3.73
CA GLN A 160 -18.99 -16.05 -2.30
C GLN A 160 -18.99 -14.67 -1.64
N ARG A 161 -19.88 -14.47 -0.67
CA ARG A 161 -19.87 -13.25 0.13
C ARG A 161 -18.75 -13.29 1.17
N CYS A 162 -18.01 -12.21 1.31
CA CYS A 162 -16.95 -12.07 2.30
C CYS A 162 -17.51 -12.18 3.72
N LEU A 163 -17.04 -13.17 4.47
CA LEU A 163 -17.51 -13.44 5.84
C LEU A 163 -17.16 -12.29 6.80
N VAL A 164 -16.05 -11.63 6.60
CA VAL A 164 -15.63 -10.47 7.42
C VAL A 164 -16.63 -9.32 7.27
N HIS A 165 -17.04 -9.02 6.03
CA HIS A 165 -18.05 -7.99 5.77
C HIS A 165 -19.42 -8.41 6.30
N ALA A 166 -19.83 -9.66 6.11
CA ALA A 166 -21.06 -10.20 6.68
C ALA A 166 -21.07 -10.09 8.21
N GLN A 167 -20.00 -10.46 8.88
CA GLN A 167 -19.84 -10.35 10.33
C GLN A 167 -19.92 -8.88 10.81
N ARG A 168 -19.29 -7.95 10.10
CA ARG A 168 -19.38 -6.51 10.42
C ARG A 168 -20.82 -6.00 10.34
N VAL A 169 -21.59 -6.43 9.34
CA VAL A 169 -23.01 -6.07 9.22
C VAL A 169 -23.80 -6.61 10.40
N VAL A 170 -23.66 -7.89 10.74
CA VAL A 170 -24.34 -8.50 11.89
C VAL A 170 -23.99 -7.75 13.19
N ARG A 171 -22.72 -7.47 13.44
CA ARG A 171 -22.30 -6.73 14.64
C ARG A 171 -22.95 -5.35 14.76
N ARG A 172 -23.10 -4.60 13.66
CA ARG A 172 -23.77 -3.29 13.69
C ARG A 172 -25.21 -3.38 14.17
N HIS A 173 -25.89 -4.48 13.89
CA HIS A 173 -27.28 -4.68 14.30
C HIS A 173 -27.44 -5.33 15.67
N THR A 174 -26.41 -5.99 16.19
CA THR A 174 -26.48 -6.73 17.47
C THR A 174 -25.85 -5.95 18.63
N THR A 175 -24.94 -5.02 18.40
CA THR A 175 -24.25 -4.22 19.44
C THR A 175 -24.88 -2.85 19.70
N ALA A 176 -26.00 -2.52 19.06
CA ALA A 176 -26.74 -1.28 19.29
C ALA A 176 -27.65 -1.40 20.54
N ARG A 177 -27.04 -1.65 21.72
CA ARG A 177 -27.64 -1.43 23.06
C ARG A 177 -26.56 -0.96 24.02
#